data_d20e40b1b1b17b18aec543809bb5990b
#
_entry.id   d20e40b1b1b17b18aec543809bb5990b
#
_cell.length_a   1.000
_cell.length_b   1.000
_cell.length_c   1.000
_cell.angle_alpha   90.00
_cell.angle_beta   90.00
_cell.angle_gamma   90.00
#
_symmetry.space_group_name_H-M   'P 1'
#
loop_
_entity.id
_entity.type
_entity.pdbx_description
1 polymer ?
#
loop_
_entity_poly.entity_id
_entity_poly.type
_entity_poly.pdbx_seq_one_letter_code
_entity_poly.pdbx_strand_id
1 'polypeptide(L)'
;MNWQDIHDQAIVFDWHNHGTLKNFLFDRSLDGKESRFLTRLFKRAFWPLSERNTLPKMEQGGLNVVLSTSYIPEIEWVDDQKLIKFLKWLYPSVNKRVFQPTYFDATNAMMDRMEKEVDLYNEMALSDSKFTFVKSLKDLEDSIINHDIAMIHSVEGGHSLNGELAGKRIEEATAMKPLIREEILNNLEHFYNRGVAYLTLAHFYPNHLASPVFPYPEYGIKNSNWKHLMAGWDMNKGLTSTGKKVVQNMKDMGMIIDITHCTPKARQEVYEIVGDDLSRVIASHIGAFSVNPDPLNLEDWEIKWLADHNCLIGIIFMXXXXELLAQSCRYRIRPEVYRKNNRPYNKHSW
;
A
#
# COMPACT_ATOMS: atom_id res chain seq x y z
N MET A 1 -23.25 -5.10 -25.89
CA MET A 1 -22.42 -5.81 -24.90
C MET A 1 -22.75 -5.17 -23.54
N ASN A 2 -23.25 -5.95 -22.59
CA ASN A 2 -23.52 -5.45 -21.25
C ASN A 2 -22.22 -5.53 -20.40
N TRP A 3 -22.27 -5.04 -19.18
CA TRP A 3 -21.04 -4.98 -18.34
C TRP A 3 -20.56 -6.40 -17.95
N GLN A 4 -21.50 -7.33 -17.77
CA GLN A 4 -21.13 -8.72 -17.48
C GLN A 4 -20.34 -9.34 -18.65
N ASP A 5 -20.82 -9.14 -19.90
CA ASP A 5 -20.14 -9.66 -21.09
C ASP A 5 -18.69 -9.13 -21.18
N ILE A 6 -18.48 -7.86 -20.79
CA ILE A 6 -17.15 -7.24 -20.77
C ILE A 6 -16.29 -7.86 -19.67
N HIS A 7 -16.84 -7.97 -18.46
CA HIS A 7 -16.15 -8.52 -17.29
C HIS A 7 -15.72 -9.98 -17.54
N ASP A 8 -16.60 -10.79 -18.09
CA ASP A 8 -16.33 -12.22 -18.34
C ASP A 8 -15.25 -12.45 -19.40
N GLN A 9 -15.01 -11.46 -20.28
CA GLN A 9 -13.98 -11.52 -21.33
C GLN A 9 -12.69 -10.81 -20.94
N ALA A 10 -12.71 -9.99 -19.89
CA ALA A 10 -11.56 -9.19 -19.46
C ALA A 10 -10.60 -10.01 -18.58
N ILE A 11 -9.34 -9.66 -18.60
CA ILE A 11 -8.40 -10.07 -17.56
C ILE A 11 -8.55 -9.05 -16.43
N VAL A 12 -9.12 -9.50 -15.31
CA VAL A 12 -9.48 -8.63 -14.18
C VAL A 12 -8.35 -8.61 -13.16
N PHE A 13 -7.79 -7.43 -12.94
CA PHE A 13 -6.64 -7.19 -12.06
C PHE A 13 -7.05 -6.44 -10.80
N ASP A 14 -6.74 -6.96 -9.62
CA ASP A 14 -6.78 -6.20 -8.37
C ASP A 14 -5.35 -5.76 -8.01
N TRP A 15 -5.05 -4.48 -8.22
CA TRP A 15 -3.71 -3.92 -8.10
C TRP A 15 -3.25 -3.70 -6.67
N HIS A 16 -4.16 -3.73 -5.68
CA HIS A 16 -3.80 -3.40 -4.30
C HIS A 16 -4.78 -4.05 -3.32
N ASN A 17 -4.41 -5.21 -2.81
CA ASN A 17 -5.32 -6.06 -2.05
C ASN A 17 -4.74 -6.42 -0.68
N HIS A 18 -5.38 -5.94 0.38
CA HIS A 18 -5.00 -6.25 1.77
C HIS A 18 -5.77 -7.46 2.33
N GLY A 19 -5.98 -8.49 1.53
CA GLY A 19 -6.65 -9.72 1.97
C GLY A 19 -6.00 -10.33 3.21
N THR A 20 -4.69 -10.30 3.28
CA THR A 20 -3.91 -10.91 4.35
C THR A 20 -3.93 -10.11 5.66
N LEU A 21 -4.20 -8.80 5.63
CA LEU A 21 -4.01 -7.95 6.82
C LEU A 21 -4.83 -8.44 8.02
N LYS A 22 -6.14 -8.62 7.85
CA LYS A 22 -7.02 -9.06 8.95
C LYS A 22 -6.75 -10.51 9.33
N ASN A 23 -6.45 -11.36 8.35
CA ASN A 23 -6.05 -12.74 8.55
C ASN A 23 -4.81 -12.80 9.45
N PHE A 24 -3.78 -12.03 9.13
CA PHE A 24 -2.52 -11.96 9.89
C PHE A 24 -2.73 -11.36 11.28
N LEU A 25 -3.46 -10.24 11.38
CA LEU A 25 -3.68 -9.55 12.66
C LEU A 25 -4.49 -10.42 13.64
N PHE A 26 -5.56 -11.04 13.18
CA PHE A 26 -6.57 -11.70 14.06
C PHE A 26 -6.61 -13.22 13.92
N ASP A 27 -5.63 -13.79 13.22
CA ASP A 27 -5.48 -15.25 13.03
C ASP A 27 -6.74 -15.89 12.41
N ARG A 28 -7.23 -15.29 11.32
CA ARG A 28 -8.42 -15.74 10.62
C ARG A 28 -8.06 -16.48 9.34
N SER A 29 -8.88 -17.45 8.95
CA SER A 29 -8.74 -18.11 7.67
C SER A 29 -9.27 -17.24 6.52
N LEU A 30 -8.72 -17.40 5.33
CA LEU A 30 -9.21 -16.76 4.10
C LEU A 30 -10.18 -17.65 3.30
N ASP A 31 -10.61 -18.79 3.88
CA ASP A 31 -11.52 -19.76 3.24
C ASP A 31 -12.99 -19.32 3.20
N GLY A 32 -13.29 -18.13 3.71
CA GLY A 32 -14.64 -17.59 3.69
C GLY A 32 -15.62 -18.14 4.72
N LYS A 33 -15.15 -18.98 5.64
CA LYS A 33 -16.01 -19.55 6.71
C LYS A 33 -16.27 -18.52 7.82
N GLU A 34 -17.00 -17.47 7.50
CA GLU A 34 -17.39 -16.45 8.49
C GLU A 34 -18.36 -17.03 9.53
N SER A 35 -18.19 -16.60 10.77
CA SER A 35 -19.21 -16.83 11.79
C SER A 35 -20.53 -16.13 11.38
N ARG A 36 -21.56 -16.89 11.06
CA ARG A 36 -22.90 -16.38 10.67
C ARG A 36 -23.48 -15.44 11.72
N PHE A 37 -23.17 -15.69 12.98
CA PHE A 37 -23.66 -14.85 14.11
C PHE A 37 -23.01 -13.46 14.07
N LEU A 38 -21.69 -13.41 13.95
CA LEU A 38 -20.95 -12.13 13.89
C LEU A 38 -21.32 -11.35 12.63
N THR A 39 -21.49 -12.03 11.50
CA THR A 39 -21.89 -11.42 10.23
C THR A 39 -23.28 -10.78 10.33
N ARG A 40 -24.23 -11.43 11.02
CA ARG A 40 -25.58 -10.88 11.24
C ARG A 40 -25.59 -9.69 12.19
N LEU A 41 -24.79 -9.76 13.25
CA LEU A 41 -24.73 -8.70 14.28
C LEU A 41 -24.07 -7.42 13.75
N PHE A 42 -23.09 -7.56 12.85
CA PHE A 42 -22.28 -6.45 12.36
C PHE A 42 -22.40 -6.24 10.85
N LYS A 43 -23.63 -6.27 10.34
CA LYS A 43 -23.94 -6.07 8.91
C LYS A 43 -23.48 -4.72 8.33
N ARG A 44 -23.07 -3.79 9.16
CA ARG A 44 -22.65 -2.45 8.71
C ARG A 44 -21.14 -2.28 8.59
N ALA A 45 -20.82 -1.66 7.56
CA ALA A 45 -19.67 -1.28 6.80
C ALA A 45 -18.27 -1.44 7.39
N PHE A 46 -17.86 -0.96 8.46
CA PHE A 46 -16.44 -0.89 8.85
C PHE A 46 -16.15 -1.65 10.15
N TRP A 47 -16.37 -2.95 10.11
CA TRP A 47 -16.04 -3.77 11.28
C TRP A 47 -14.68 -4.45 11.06
N PRO A 48 -13.72 -4.31 12.00
CA PRO A 48 -12.39 -4.93 11.85
C PRO A 48 -12.42 -6.44 11.67
N LEU A 49 -13.48 -7.09 12.15
CA LEU A 49 -13.62 -8.55 12.10
C LEU A 49 -14.38 -9.05 10.86
N SER A 50 -14.94 -8.16 10.01
CA SER A 50 -15.61 -8.58 8.79
C SER A 50 -14.59 -9.01 7.73
N GLU A 51 -14.82 -10.15 7.13
CA GLU A 51 -13.99 -10.67 6.03
C GLU A 51 -14.66 -10.32 4.70
N ARG A 52 -14.19 -9.28 4.07
CA ARG A 52 -14.70 -8.84 2.78
C ARG A 52 -13.87 -9.38 1.63
N ASN A 53 -12.66 -9.74 1.92
CA ASN A 53 -11.64 -10.12 0.97
C ASN A 53 -11.16 -11.53 1.33
N THR A 54 -11.80 -12.53 0.74
CA THR A 54 -11.49 -13.95 0.97
C THR A 54 -11.28 -14.63 -0.38
N LEU A 55 -10.56 -15.74 -0.39
CA LEU A 55 -10.26 -16.47 -1.63
C LEU A 55 -11.52 -16.82 -2.42
N PRO A 56 -12.59 -17.38 -1.79
CA PRO A 56 -13.85 -17.61 -2.52
C PRO A 56 -14.47 -16.36 -3.13
N LYS A 57 -14.33 -15.20 -2.47
CA LYS A 57 -14.90 -13.93 -3.00
C LYS A 57 -14.08 -13.40 -4.17
N MET A 58 -12.77 -13.57 -4.13
CA MET A 58 -11.89 -13.22 -5.26
C MET A 58 -12.28 -14.03 -6.49
N GLU A 59 -12.46 -15.32 -6.32
CA GLU A 59 -12.91 -16.24 -7.36
C GLU A 59 -14.30 -15.88 -7.89
N GLN A 60 -15.30 -15.70 -6.99
CA GLN A 60 -16.65 -15.28 -7.36
C GLN A 60 -16.67 -13.92 -8.08
N GLY A 61 -15.72 -13.06 -7.77
CA GLY A 61 -15.53 -11.76 -8.42
C GLY A 61 -14.87 -11.85 -9.78
N GLY A 62 -14.48 -13.03 -10.24
CA GLY A 62 -13.84 -13.22 -11.54
C GLY A 62 -12.45 -12.60 -11.63
N LEU A 63 -11.73 -12.49 -10.50
CA LEU A 63 -10.36 -11.97 -10.53
C LEU A 63 -9.43 -12.98 -11.21
N ASN A 64 -8.57 -12.49 -12.09
CA ASN A 64 -7.53 -13.30 -12.73
C ASN A 64 -6.17 -13.05 -12.07
N VAL A 65 -5.93 -11.81 -11.61
CA VAL A 65 -4.64 -11.43 -11.01
C VAL A 65 -4.90 -10.58 -9.76
N VAL A 66 -4.24 -10.93 -8.67
CA VAL A 66 -4.34 -10.23 -7.38
C VAL A 66 -2.96 -9.88 -6.86
N LEU A 67 -2.69 -8.59 -6.69
CA LEU A 67 -1.49 -8.16 -5.98
C LEU A 67 -1.77 -8.19 -4.47
N SER A 68 -1.24 -9.24 -3.83
CA SER A 68 -1.38 -9.48 -2.40
C SER A 68 -0.43 -8.56 -1.63
N THR A 69 -0.97 -7.44 -1.15
CA THR A 69 -0.21 -6.36 -0.54
C THR A 69 0.00 -6.61 0.95
N SER A 70 1.25 -6.83 1.34
CA SER A 70 1.65 -6.93 2.74
C SER A 70 1.91 -5.54 3.31
N TYR A 71 1.25 -5.24 4.43
CA TYR A 71 1.35 -3.96 5.12
C TYR A 71 1.38 -4.19 6.63
N ILE A 72 2.40 -3.69 7.29
CA ILE A 72 2.51 -3.71 8.75
C ILE A 72 2.17 -2.32 9.27
N PRO A 73 1.12 -2.18 10.09
CA PRO A 73 0.72 -0.86 10.61
C PRO A 73 1.85 -0.18 11.38
N GLU A 74 2.11 1.08 11.08
CA GLU A 74 3.08 1.89 11.82
C GLU A 74 2.61 2.05 13.26
N ILE A 75 3.51 1.92 14.22
CA ILE A 75 3.17 2.06 15.65
C ILE A 75 2.60 3.44 15.97
N GLU A 76 3.05 4.46 15.24
CA GLU A 76 2.54 5.83 15.37
C GLU A 76 1.03 5.87 15.10
N TRP A 77 0.59 5.22 14.02
CA TRP A 77 -0.84 5.15 13.68
C TRP A 77 -1.64 4.44 14.77
N VAL A 78 -1.10 3.34 15.28
CA VAL A 78 -1.74 2.53 16.32
C VAL A 78 -1.87 3.34 17.63
N ASP A 79 -0.80 4.00 18.04
CA ASP A 79 -0.77 4.77 19.30
C ASP A 79 -1.65 6.04 19.23
N ASP A 80 -1.78 6.61 18.03
CA ASP A 80 -2.58 7.83 17.82
C ASP A 80 -4.08 7.54 17.72
N GLN A 81 -4.48 6.29 17.43
CA GLN A 81 -5.88 5.89 17.29
C GLN A 81 -6.37 5.14 18.54
N LYS A 82 -7.17 5.80 19.37
CA LYS A 82 -7.70 5.22 20.63
C LYS A 82 -8.34 3.85 20.44
N LEU A 83 -9.14 3.69 19.37
CA LEU A 83 -9.81 2.42 19.07
C LEU A 83 -8.80 1.33 18.73
N ILE A 84 -7.79 1.65 17.93
CA ILE A 84 -6.77 0.68 17.50
C ILE A 84 -5.88 0.30 18.67
N LYS A 85 -5.51 1.27 19.50
CA LYS A 85 -4.78 1.04 20.76
C LYS A 85 -5.55 0.10 21.69
N PHE A 86 -6.87 0.30 21.82
CA PHE A 86 -7.75 -0.58 22.58
C PHE A 86 -7.79 -1.99 21.97
N LEU A 87 -7.89 -2.11 20.64
CA LEU A 87 -7.87 -3.41 19.95
C LEU A 87 -6.52 -4.13 20.15
N LYS A 88 -5.41 -3.40 20.08
CA LYS A 88 -4.06 -3.94 20.37
C LYS A 88 -4.00 -4.52 21.79
N TRP A 89 -4.59 -3.82 22.77
CA TRP A 89 -4.67 -4.30 24.16
C TRP A 89 -5.57 -5.53 24.29
N LEU A 90 -6.71 -5.52 23.58
CA LEU A 90 -7.69 -6.63 23.62
C LEU A 90 -7.15 -7.92 22.97
N TYR A 91 -6.26 -7.76 21.96
CA TYR A 91 -5.68 -8.89 21.23
C TYR A 91 -4.16 -8.94 21.43
N PRO A 92 -3.66 -9.54 22.55
CA PRO A 92 -2.21 -9.62 22.78
C PRO A 92 -1.43 -10.35 21.67
N SER A 93 -2.09 -11.24 20.93
CA SER A 93 -1.50 -11.93 19.76
C SER A 93 -1.08 -10.93 18.67
N VAL A 94 -1.80 -9.81 18.51
CA VAL A 94 -1.45 -8.74 17.57
C VAL A 94 -0.10 -8.14 17.96
N ASN A 95 0.08 -7.85 19.25
CA ASN A 95 1.35 -7.29 19.73
C ASN A 95 2.52 -8.23 19.46
N LYS A 96 2.35 -9.52 19.76
CA LYS A 96 3.38 -10.54 19.57
C LYS A 96 3.73 -10.74 18.09
N ARG A 97 2.74 -10.69 17.21
CA ARG A 97 2.88 -11.02 15.79
C ARG A 97 3.35 -9.82 14.94
N VAL A 98 2.93 -8.61 15.32
CA VAL A 98 3.10 -7.39 14.52
C VAL A 98 4.14 -6.45 15.11
N PHE A 99 4.13 -6.24 16.43
CA PHE A 99 4.91 -5.16 17.05
C PHE A 99 6.14 -5.61 17.85
N GLN A 100 6.28 -6.91 18.15
CA GLN A 100 7.49 -7.46 18.73
C GLN A 100 8.56 -7.82 17.69
N PRO A 101 8.19 -8.34 16.50
CA PRO A 101 9.18 -8.55 15.44
C PRO A 101 9.66 -7.22 14.82
N THR A 102 10.69 -7.30 14.00
CA THR A 102 11.07 -6.18 13.14
C THR A 102 9.98 -5.96 12.07
N TYR A 103 9.95 -4.77 11.47
CA TYR A 103 9.06 -4.51 10.33
C TYR A 103 9.31 -5.52 9.21
N PHE A 104 10.57 -5.79 8.91
CA PHE A 104 10.98 -6.73 7.87
C PHE A 104 10.45 -8.16 8.17
N ASP A 105 10.69 -8.66 9.39
CA ASP A 105 10.26 -10.01 9.79
C ASP A 105 8.74 -10.14 9.79
N ALA A 106 8.03 -9.11 10.29
CA ALA A 106 6.57 -9.12 10.32
C ALA A 106 5.98 -9.12 8.89
N THR A 107 6.62 -8.37 7.95
CA THR A 107 6.21 -8.35 6.54
C THR A 107 6.41 -9.74 5.91
N ASN A 108 7.56 -10.37 6.14
CA ASN A 108 7.82 -11.74 5.66
C ASN A 108 6.81 -12.74 6.24
N ALA A 109 6.53 -12.65 7.54
CA ALA A 109 5.56 -13.54 8.19
C ALA A 109 4.14 -13.34 7.64
N MET A 110 3.80 -12.12 7.21
CA MET A 110 2.51 -11.86 6.56
C MET A 110 2.45 -12.50 5.16
N MET A 111 3.53 -12.44 4.39
CA MET A 111 3.62 -13.13 3.09
C MET A 111 3.53 -14.65 3.27
N ASP A 112 4.28 -15.23 4.23
CA ASP A 112 4.23 -16.67 4.56
C ASP A 112 2.80 -17.08 4.93
N ARG A 113 2.12 -16.25 5.69
CA ARG A 113 0.73 -16.52 6.09
C ARG A 113 -0.19 -16.56 4.86
N MET A 114 -0.01 -15.65 3.91
CA MET A 114 -0.84 -15.64 2.69
C MET A 114 -0.57 -16.87 1.83
N GLU A 115 0.70 -17.23 1.63
CA GLU A 115 1.08 -18.43 0.89
C GLU A 115 0.43 -19.68 1.51
N LYS A 116 0.54 -19.81 2.83
CA LYS A 116 -0.06 -20.91 3.58
C LYS A 116 -1.59 -20.97 3.42
N GLU A 117 -2.28 -19.84 3.46
CA GLU A 117 -3.75 -19.80 3.29
C GLU A 117 -4.15 -20.21 1.86
N VAL A 118 -3.36 -19.84 0.87
CA VAL A 118 -3.56 -20.22 -0.52
C VAL A 118 -3.37 -21.74 -0.67
N ASP A 119 -2.29 -22.30 -0.12
CA ASP A 119 -2.03 -23.74 -0.17
C ASP A 119 -3.19 -24.53 0.47
N LEU A 120 -3.62 -24.11 1.67
CA LEU A 120 -4.73 -24.75 2.38
C LEU A 120 -6.03 -24.68 1.57
N TYR A 121 -6.28 -23.55 0.92
CA TYR A 121 -7.49 -23.38 0.10
C TYR A 121 -7.45 -24.31 -1.12
N ASN A 122 -6.32 -24.37 -1.80
CA ASN A 122 -6.14 -25.25 -2.97
C ASN A 122 -6.28 -26.74 -2.56
N GLU A 123 -5.77 -27.12 -1.39
CA GLU A 123 -5.90 -28.49 -0.85
C GLU A 123 -7.36 -28.87 -0.57
N MET A 124 -8.19 -27.91 -0.25
CA MET A 124 -9.63 -28.19 -0.04
C MET A 124 -10.36 -28.53 -1.33
N ALA A 125 -9.77 -28.23 -2.48
CA ALA A 125 -10.32 -28.54 -3.82
C ALA A 125 -11.77 -28.05 -4.00
N LEU A 126 -12.07 -26.85 -3.53
CA LEU A 126 -13.41 -26.28 -3.58
C LEU A 126 -13.75 -25.68 -4.95
N SER A 127 -12.79 -25.62 -5.84
CA SER A 127 -12.87 -24.96 -7.15
C SER A 127 -11.99 -25.69 -8.16
N ASP A 128 -12.30 -25.52 -9.44
CA ASP A 128 -11.47 -25.97 -10.55
C ASP A 128 -10.27 -25.03 -10.76
N SER A 129 -10.42 -23.74 -10.44
CA SER A 129 -9.32 -22.77 -10.50
C SER A 129 -8.45 -22.82 -9.24
N LYS A 130 -7.15 -22.71 -9.42
CA LYS A 130 -6.20 -22.64 -8.30
C LYS A 130 -5.68 -21.22 -8.14
N PHE A 131 -5.31 -20.89 -6.92
CA PHE A 131 -4.55 -19.69 -6.63
C PHE A 131 -3.06 -20.05 -6.70
N THR A 132 -2.30 -19.34 -7.51
CA THR A 132 -0.90 -19.67 -7.76
C THR A 132 -0.02 -18.42 -7.57
N PHE A 133 0.98 -18.50 -6.68
CA PHE A 133 1.95 -17.41 -6.56
C PHE A 133 2.89 -17.42 -7.77
N VAL A 134 2.95 -16.28 -8.46
CA VAL A 134 3.77 -16.09 -9.66
C VAL A 134 4.88 -15.08 -9.39
N LYS A 135 6.06 -15.33 -9.96
CA LYS A 135 7.27 -14.51 -9.73
C LYS A 135 7.89 -13.99 -11.03
N SER A 136 7.32 -14.36 -12.16
CA SER A 136 7.80 -13.93 -13.46
C SER A 136 6.62 -13.67 -14.41
N LEU A 137 6.89 -12.95 -15.50
CA LEU A 137 5.89 -12.72 -16.54
C LEU A 137 5.42 -14.05 -17.15
N LYS A 138 6.34 -14.98 -17.33
CA LYS A 138 5.99 -16.31 -17.86
C LYS A 138 5.02 -17.04 -16.93
N ASP A 139 5.30 -17.05 -15.62
CA ASP A 139 4.40 -17.70 -14.65
C ASP A 139 3.01 -17.05 -14.68
N LEU A 140 2.96 -15.71 -14.82
CA LEU A 140 1.71 -14.96 -14.92
C LEU A 140 0.93 -15.37 -16.17
N GLU A 141 1.59 -15.41 -17.31
CA GLU A 141 0.98 -15.84 -18.59
C GLU A 141 0.46 -17.28 -18.48
N ASP A 142 1.27 -18.19 -17.95
CA ASP A 142 0.89 -19.59 -17.75
C ASP A 142 -0.34 -19.71 -16.83
N SER A 143 -0.37 -18.93 -15.75
CA SER A 143 -1.51 -18.92 -14.80
C SER A 143 -2.79 -18.46 -15.51
N ILE A 144 -2.73 -17.40 -16.30
CA ILE A 144 -3.89 -16.87 -17.04
C ILE A 144 -4.37 -17.90 -18.08
N ILE A 145 -3.45 -18.54 -18.81
CA ILE A 145 -3.78 -19.59 -19.80
C ILE A 145 -4.46 -20.79 -19.14
N ASN A 146 -4.02 -21.16 -17.95
CA ASN A 146 -4.58 -22.29 -17.19
C ASN A 146 -5.89 -21.93 -16.47
N HIS A 147 -6.34 -20.69 -16.54
CA HIS A 147 -7.50 -20.16 -15.79
C HIS A 147 -7.30 -20.23 -14.27
N ASP A 148 -6.05 -20.19 -13.82
CA ASP A 148 -5.70 -20.03 -12.39
C ASP A 148 -5.75 -18.56 -12.01
N ILE A 149 -5.89 -18.28 -10.71
CA ILE A 149 -5.83 -16.91 -10.18
C ILE A 149 -4.40 -16.64 -9.75
N ALA A 150 -3.72 -15.78 -10.49
CA ALA A 150 -2.34 -15.41 -10.22
C ALA A 150 -2.25 -14.50 -8.99
N MET A 151 -1.47 -14.91 -8.00
CA MET A 151 -1.17 -14.12 -6.80
C MET A 151 0.24 -13.54 -6.94
N ILE A 152 0.39 -12.25 -6.72
CA ILE A 152 1.69 -11.56 -6.80
C ILE A 152 1.93 -10.83 -5.49
N HIS A 153 3.06 -11.05 -4.85
CA HIS A 153 3.41 -10.30 -3.65
C HIS A 153 3.71 -8.84 -3.98
N SER A 154 3.22 -7.95 -3.14
CA SER A 154 3.59 -6.55 -3.12
C SER A 154 3.72 -6.08 -1.67
N VAL A 155 4.43 -4.99 -1.45
CA VAL A 155 4.69 -4.46 -0.10
C VAL A 155 4.31 -2.99 -0.05
N GLU A 156 3.51 -2.61 0.93
CA GLU A 156 3.13 -1.23 1.12
C GLU A 156 3.87 -0.62 2.32
N GLY A 157 4.62 0.42 1.99
CA GLY A 157 5.36 1.24 2.95
C GLY A 157 6.82 0.84 3.09
N GLY A 158 7.71 1.78 2.76
CA GLY A 158 9.16 1.58 2.84
C GLY A 158 9.69 1.23 4.23
N HIS A 159 8.87 1.46 5.27
CA HIS A 159 9.19 1.02 6.64
C HIS A 159 9.30 -0.51 6.73
N SER A 160 8.65 -1.25 5.85
CA SER A 160 8.73 -2.73 5.78
C SER A 160 10.15 -3.25 5.49
N LEU A 161 11.04 -2.38 5.01
CA LEU A 161 12.45 -2.75 4.82
C LEU A 161 13.30 -2.62 6.10
N ASN A 162 12.72 -2.08 7.18
CA ASN A 162 13.50 -1.83 8.41
C ASN A 162 13.67 -3.10 9.24
N GLY A 163 14.90 -3.37 9.66
CA GLY A 163 15.24 -4.38 10.66
C GLY A 163 15.00 -3.93 12.09
N GLU A 164 14.25 -2.85 12.30
CA GLU A 164 13.90 -2.34 13.61
C GLU A 164 12.55 -2.86 14.07
N LEU A 165 12.37 -2.94 15.40
CA LEU A 165 11.12 -3.42 15.99
C LEU A 165 9.93 -2.58 15.52
N ALA A 166 8.89 -3.22 15.01
CA ALA A 166 7.69 -2.55 14.54
C ALA A 166 6.91 -1.84 15.66
N GLY A 167 7.21 -2.19 16.91
CA GLY A 167 6.65 -1.52 18.09
C GLY A 167 7.38 -0.25 18.50
N LYS A 168 8.41 0.19 17.75
CA LYS A 168 9.15 1.43 18.03
C LYS A 168 8.90 2.45 16.93
N ARG A 169 8.84 3.71 17.32
CA ARG A 169 8.75 4.82 16.36
C ARG A 169 10.04 4.94 15.57
N ILE A 170 9.92 5.18 14.28
CA ILE A 170 11.08 5.32 13.39
C ILE A 170 11.97 6.51 13.82
N GLU A 171 11.38 7.56 14.39
CA GLU A 171 12.11 8.73 14.91
C GLU A 171 13.15 8.37 15.99
N GLU A 172 12.88 7.34 16.78
CA GLU A 172 13.76 6.87 17.85
C GLU A 172 14.96 6.07 17.32
N ALA A 173 14.94 5.71 16.08
CA ALA A 173 15.88 4.79 15.46
C ALA A 173 16.89 5.48 14.53
N THR A 174 16.85 6.80 14.41
CA THR A 174 17.68 7.55 13.45
C THR A 174 19.17 7.67 13.82
N ALA A 175 19.57 7.15 14.97
CA ALA A 175 20.96 7.29 15.46
C ALA A 175 21.99 6.39 14.78
N MET A 176 21.57 5.42 13.93
CA MET A 176 22.46 4.39 13.37
C MET A 176 22.43 4.33 11.83
N LYS A 177 22.52 5.48 11.21
CA LYS A 177 22.24 5.67 9.76
C LYS A 177 23.05 4.84 8.74
N PRO A 178 24.37 4.61 8.87
CA PRO A 178 25.09 3.83 7.83
C PRO A 178 24.72 2.35 7.79
N LEU A 179 24.59 1.71 8.94
CA LEU A 179 24.23 0.30 9.05
C LEU A 179 22.79 0.06 8.59
N ILE A 180 21.88 0.99 8.89
CA ILE A 180 20.48 0.93 8.49
C ILE A 180 20.36 0.94 6.96
N ARG A 181 21.15 1.76 6.26
CA ARG A 181 21.09 1.82 4.79
C ARG A 181 21.45 0.47 4.16
N GLU A 182 22.54 -0.14 4.60
CA GLU A 182 22.99 -1.44 4.07
C GLU A 182 21.92 -2.51 4.32
N GLU A 183 21.40 -2.56 5.53
CA GLU A 183 20.31 -3.47 5.90
C GLU A 183 19.08 -3.29 5.01
N ILE A 184 18.65 -2.04 4.79
CA ILE A 184 17.49 -1.72 3.94
C ILE A 184 17.72 -2.23 2.50
N LEU A 185 18.92 -2.06 1.96
CA LEU A 185 19.22 -2.53 0.60
C LEU A 185 19.25 -4.06 0.52
N ASN A 186 19.79 -4.73 1.53
CA ASN A 186 19.78 -6.19 1.62
C ASN A 186 18.34 -6.73 1.75
N ASN A 187 17.51 -6.07 2.54
CA ASN A 187 16.10 -6.42 2.72
C ASN A 187 15.29 -6.19 1.43
N LEU A 188 15.61 -5.14 0.68
CA LEU A 188 15.01 -4.90 -0.64
C LEU A 188 15.35 -6.04 -1.61
N GLU A 189 16.60 -6.43 -1.66
CA GLU A 189 17.06 -7.56 -2.50
C GLU A 189 16.36 -8.87 -2.10
N HIS A 190 16.18 -9.10 -0.80
CA HIS A 190 15.45 -10.25 -0.29
C HIS A 190 13.99 -10.24 -0.80
N PHE A 191 13.29 -9.11 -0.71
CA PHE A 191 11.90 -8.99 -1.21
C PHE A 191 11.84 -9.23 -2.72
N TYR A 192 12.77 -8.65 -3.49
CA TYR A 192 12.85 -8.88 -4.93
C TYR A 192 13.01 -10.38 -5.24
N ASN A 193 13.97 -11.05 -4.60
CA ASN A 193 14.24 -12.49 -4.79
C ASN A 193 13.05 -13.35 -4.35
N ARG A 194 12.23 -12.86 -3.43
CA ARG A 194 11.01 -13.54 -2.98
C ARG A 194 9.86 -13.39 -3.99
N GLY A 195 9.97 -12.48 -4.95
CA GLY A 195 8.96 -12.24 -5.99
C GLY A 195 8.03 -11.08 -5.67
N VAL A 196 8.46 -10.16 -4.81
CA VAL A 196 7.69 -8.92 -4.56
C VAL A 196 7.78 -8.06 -5.81
N ALA A 197 6.65 -7.81 -6.47
CA ALA A 197 6.60 -7.07 -7.73
C ALA A 197 6.81 -5.57 -7.53
N TYR A 198 6.19 -4.99 -6.49
CA TYR A 198 6.37 -3.57 -6.19
C TYR A 198 6.53 -3.29 -4.69
N LEU A 199 7.18 -2.17 -4.40
CA LEU A 199 7.26 -1.57 -3.07
C LEU A 199 6.71 -0.15 -3.13
N THR A 200 5.74 0.17 -2.27
CA THR A 200 5.28 1.55 -2.05
C THR A 200 6.27 2.25 -1.12
N LEU A 201 6.86 3.35 -1.55
CA LEU A 201 7.98 3.99 -0.83
C LEU A 201 7.58 4.62 0.50
N ALA A 202 6.34 5.08 0.60
CA ALA A 202 5.80 5.76 1.77
C ALA A 202 4.44 5.15 2.15
N HIS A 203 3.94 5.47 3.35
CA HIS A 203 2.56 5.17 3.71
C HIS A 203 2.01 6.34 4.53
N PHE A 204 1.74 6.18 5.83
CA PHE A 204 1.13 7.26 6.61
C PHE A 204 2.15 8.09 7.38
N TYR A 205 3.29 7.54 7.74
CA TYR A 205 4.29 8.22 8.57
C TYR A 205 5.64 8.27 7.85
N PRO A 206 6.45 9.32 8.11
CA PRO A 206 7.81 9.40 7.54
C PRO A 206 8.62 8.15 7.90
N ASN A 207 9.35 7.64 6.95
CA ASN A 207 10.19 6.45 7.13
C ASN A 207 11.62 6.74 6.62
N HIS A 208 12.47 5.73 6.56
CA HIS A 208 13.85 5.89 6.12
C HIS A 208 14.00 6.16 4.61
N LEU A 209 12.91 6.07 3.82
CA LEU A 209 12.95 6.24 2.37
C LEU A 209 12.35 7.56 1.91
N ALA A 210 11.15 7.88 2.37
CA ALA A 210 10.34 8.94 1.79
C ALA A 210 9.44 9.61 2.82
N SER A 211 9.07 10.84 2.53
CA SER A 211 8.05 11.56 3.27
C SER A 211 6.67 11.28 2.63
N PRO A 212 5.67 10.93 3.44
CA PRO A 212 4.32 10.68 2.95
C PRO A 212 3.44 11.94 2.95
N VAL A 213 2.33 11.85 2.23
CA VAL A 213 1.16 12.70 2.46
C VAL A 213 0.26 11.97 3.47
N PHE A 214 -0.03 12.60 4.60
CA PHE A 214 -0.97 12.03 5.56
C PHE A 214 -2.40 12.22 5.02
N PRO A 215 -3.18 11.14 4.87
CA PRO A 215 -4.47 11.22 4.15
C PRO A 215 -5.61 11.83 4.97
N TYR A 216 -5.40 12.16 6.24
CA TYR A 216 -6.46 12.64 7.14
C TYR A 216 -6.03 13.92 7.86
N PRO A 217 -5.73 15.02 7.14
CA PRO A 217 -5.23 16.25 7.77
C PRO A 217 -6.22 16.88 8.75
N GLU A 218 -7.51 16.68 8.58
CA GLU A 218 -8.54 17.19 9.50
C GLU A 218 -8.46 16.59 10.90
N TYR A 219 -7.93 15.40 11.05
CA TYR A 219 -7.70 14.79 12.38
C TYR A 219 -6.64 15.56 13.14
N GLY A 220 -5.62 16.02 12.47
CA GLY A 220 -4.56 16.82 13.06
C GLY A 220 -5.06 18.17 13.59
N ILE A 221 -6.04 18.76 12.91
CA ILE A 221 -6.63 20.03 13.30
C ILE A 221 -7.44 19.90 14.60
N LYS A 222 -8.16 18.82 14.77
CA LYS A 222 -9.08 18.59 15.90
C LYS A 222 -8.40 18.03 17.15
N ASN A 223 -7.30 17.31 17.02
CA ASN A 223 -6.60 16.65 18.11
C ASN A 223 -5.26 17.33 18.37
N SER A 224 -5.07 17.83 19.61
CA SER A 224 -3.82 18.46 20.01
C SER A 224 -2.61 17.55 19.88
N ASN A 225 -2.81 16.25 20.03
CA ASN A 225 -1.75 15.24 19.92
C ASN A 225 -1.24 15.06 18.48
N TRP A 226 -2.04 15.46 17.49
CA TRP A 226 -1.66 15.34 16.08
C TRP A 226 -0.82 16.52 15.57
N LYS A 227 -0.83 17.65 16.31
CA LYS A 227 -0.12 18.85 15.87
C LYS A 227 1.39 18.64 15.70
N HIS A 228 2.01 17.87 16.59
CA HIS A 228 3.43 17.55 16.50
C HIS A 228 3.71 16.57 15.37
N LEU A 229 2.78 15.66 15.10
CA LEU A 229 2.89 14.72 13.98
C LEU A 229 2.78 15.45 12.65
N MET A 230 1.78 16.33 12.51
CA MET A 230 1.59 17.11 11.28
C MET A 230 2.79 18.00 10.93
N ALA A 231 3.57 18.40 11.91
CA ALA A 231 4.80 19.15 11.67
C ALA A 231 5.84 18.33 10.88
N GLY A 232 5.73 17.00 10.89
CA GLY A 232 6.56 16.11 10.10
C GLY A 232 6.11 15.90 8.65
N TRP A 233 4.87 16.29 8.33
CA TRP A 233 4.33 16.16 6.96
C TRP A 233 4.58 17.45 6.17
N ASP A 234 5.79 17.59 5.71
CA ASP A 234 6.20 18.73 4.89
C ASP A 234 6.17 18.28 3.42
N MET A 235 5.28 18.88 2.64
CA MET A 235 5.12 18.57 1.22
C MET A 235 6.37 18.87 0.39
N ASN A 236 7.29 19.68 0.93
CA ASN A 236 8.56 20.00 0.30
C ASN A 236 9.67 18.97 0.61
N LYS A 237 9.41 18.04 1.52
CA LYS A 237 10.33 16.92 1.79
C LYS A 237 10.10 15.82 0.76
N GLY A 238 11.18 15.35 0.17
CA GLY A 238 11.16 14.28 -0.82
C GLY A 238 11.71 12.97 -0.27
N LEU A 239 12.49 12.31 -1.10
CA LEU A 239 13.21 11.09 -0.74
C LEU A 239 14.40 11.43 0.17
N THR A 240 14.67 10.54 1.09
CA THR A 240 15.93 10.58 1.85
C THR A 240 17.10 10.14 0.95
N SER A 241 18.31 10.29 1.42
CA SER A 241 19.49 9.75 0.71
C SER A 241 19.40 8.21 0.57
N THR A 242 18.83 7.53 1.55
CA THR A 242 18.57 6.07 1.50
C THR A 242 17.45 5.77 0.50
N GLY A 243 16.38 6.57 0.51
CA GLY A 243 15.27 6.42 -0.45
C GLY A 243 15.73 6.55 -1.90
N LYS A 244 16.60 7.52 -2.19
CA LYS A 244 17.17 7.67 -3.55
C LYS A 244 17.97 6.43 -3.97
N LYS A 245 18.71 5.83 -3.05
CA LYS A 245 19.44 4.59 -3.30
C LYS A 245 18.50 3.40 -3.53
N VAL A 246 17.42 3.30 -2.73
CA VAL A 246 16.40 2.26 -2.88
C VAL A 246 15.73 2.39 -4.27
N VAL A 247 15.30 3.59 -4.66
CA VAL A 247 14.68 3.83 -5.98
C VAL A 247 15.65 3.44 -7.10
N GLN A 248 16.94 3.81 -6.99
CA GLN A 248 17.95 3.43 -7.99
C GLN A 248 18.10 1.90 -8.06
N ASN A 249 18.18 1.20 -6.91
CA ASN A 249 18.31 -0.25 -6.87
C ASN A 249 17.05 -0.94 -7.44
N MET A 250 15.86 -0.45 -7.11
CA MET A 250 14.60 -0.97 -7.68
C MET A 250 14.61 -0.86 -9.21
N LYS A 251 15.02 0.30 -9.74
CA LYS A 251 15.19 0.52 -11.18
C LYS A 251 16.17 -0.51 -11.77
N ASP A 252 17.35 -0.63 -11.17
CA ASP A 252 18.43 -1.50 -11.67
C ASP A 252 18.03 -2.99 -11.64
N MET A 253 17.27 -3.42 -10.63
CA MET A 253 16.78 -4.80 -10.49
C MET A 253 15.54 -5.08 -11.36
N GLY A 254 14.86 -4.04 -11.84
CA GLY A 254 13.61 -4.22 -12.57
C GLY A 254 12.38 -4.34 -11.68
N MET A 255 12.47 -3.95 -10.42
CA MET A 255 11.36 -3.95 -9.48
C MET A 255 10.47 -2.71 -9.70
N ILE A 256 9.15 -2.87 -9.63
CA ILE A 256 8.21 -1.77 -9.83
C ILE A 256 8.22 -0.82 -8.62
N ILE A 257 8.24 0.47 -8.88
CA ILE A 257 8.29 1.54 -7.87
C ILE A 257 6.88 2.13 -7.74
N ASP A 258 6.25 1.98 -6.59
CA ASP A 258 4.94 2.56 -6.34
C ASP A 258 5.09 3.89 -5.60
N ILE A 259 4.58 4.96 -6.23
CA ILE A 259 4.66 6.33 -5.71
C ILE A 259 3.45 6.75 -4.88
N THR A 260 2.48 5.87 -4.71
CA THR A 260 1.31 6.14 -3.87
C THR A 260 1.75 6.56 -2.46
N HIS A 261 1.02 7.45 -1.83
CA HIS A 261 1.33 8.06 -0.52
C HIS A 261 2.51 9.02 -0.49
N CYS A 262 3.37 9.05 -1.49
CA CYS A 262 4.52 9.95 -1.53
C CYS A 262 4.10 11.43 -1.66
N THR A 263 4.86 12.32 -1.02
CA THR A 263 4.69 13.76 -1.24
C THR A 263 4.93 14.10 -2.72
N PRO A 264 4.34 15.19 -3.23
CA PRO A 264 4.65 15.64 -4.60
C PRO A 264 6.15 15.77 -4.87
N LYS A 265 6.92 16.23 -3.87
CA LYS A 265 8.38 16.34 -3.99
C LYS A 265 9.06 14.97 -4.11
N ALA A 266 8.61 13.99 -3.33
CA ALA A 266 9.18 12.63 -3.41
C ALA A 266 8.86 11.99 -4.77
N ARG A 267 7.62 12.16 -5.27
CA ARG A 267 7.22 11.66 -6.60
C ARG A 267 8.10 12.26 -7.70
N GLN A 268 8.28 13.58 -7.67
CA GLN A 268 9.15 14.28 -8.63
C GLN A 268 10.58 13.69 -8.61
N GLU A 269 11.14 13.45 -7.42
CA GLU A 269 12.49 12.88 -7.31
C GLU A 269 12.58 11.44 -7.82
N VAL A 270 11.49 10.65 -7.71
CA VAL A 270 11.40 9.33 -8.34
C VAL A 270 11.49 9.49 -9.86
N TYR A 271 10.69 10.39 -10.46
CA TYR A 271 10.69 10.63 -11.91
C TYR A 271 12.09 11.04 -12.40
N GLU A 272 12.78 11.91 -11.65
CA GLU A 272 14.14 12.36 -11.98
C GLU A 272 15.16 11.21 -11.97
N ILE A 273 15.05 10.26 -11.01
CA ILE A 273 15.97 9.11 -10.90
C ILE A 273 15.67 8.08 -11.99
N VAL A 274 14.40 7.83 -12.25
CA VAL A 274 14.00 6.81 -13.22
C VAL A 274 14.29 7.30 -14.65
N GLY A 275 14.08 8.59 -14.92
CA GLY A 275 14.36 9.19 -16.23
C GLY A 275 13.44 8.62 -17.30
N ASP A 276 13.96 8.32 -18.47
CA ASP A 276 13.19 7.80 -19.61
C ASP A 276 12.94 6.27 -19.55
N ASP A 277 13.54 5.56 -18.60
CA ASP A 277 13.32 4.11 -18.40
C ASP A 277 12.16 3.89 -17.42
N LEU A 278 10.96 4.25 -17.85
CA LEU A 278 9.85 4.59 -16.98
C LEU A 278 8.74 3.55 -16.87
N SER A 279 8.83 2.43 -17.56
CA SER A 279 7.81 1.37 -17.51
C SER A 279 7.66 0.72 -16.13
N ARG A 280 8.41 1.19 -15.13
CA ARG A 280 8.47 0.58 -13.79
C ARG A 280 7.91 1.46 -12.68
N VAL A 281 7.31 2.60 -13.02
CA VAL A 281 6.65 3.45 -12.02
C VAL A 281 5.15 3.23 -12.08
N ILE A 282 4.53 3.06 -10.92
CA ILE A 282 3.06 2.98 -10.83
C ILE A 282 2.56 3.90 -9.71
N ALA A 283 1.29 4.23 -9.79
CA ALA A 283 0.52 4.72 -8.65
C ALA A 283 -0.58 3.67 -8.39
N SER A 284 -0.38 2.81 -7.41
CA SER A 284 -1.23 1.63 -7.23
C SER A 284 -2.67 1.97 -6.86
N HIS A 285 -2.89 3.07 -6.07
CA HIS A 285 -4.22 3.48 -5.63
C HIS A 285 -4.22 4.98 -5.31
N ILE A 286 -4.71 5.80 -6.25
CA ILE A 286 -4.60 7.26 -6.17
C ILE A 286 -5.77 7.92 -6.91
N GLY A 287 -5.91 9.23 -6.78
CA GLY A 287 -6.90 10.03 -7.51
C GLY A 287 -6.23 11.12 -8.34
N ALA A 288 -7.06 11.98 -8.96
CA ALA A 288 -6.61 13.14 -9.71
C ALA A 288 -6.83 14.42 -8.87
N PHE A 289 -5.80 15.24 -8.76
CA PHE A 289 -5.84 16.51 -8.00
C PHE A 289 -6.89 17.47 -8.57
N SER A 290 -7.06 17.50 -9.88
CA SER A 290 -8.08 18.34 -10.54
C SER A 290 -9.51 17.95 -10.16
N VAL A 291 -9.74 16.69 -9.74
CA VAL A 291 -11.04 16.20 -9.28
C VAL A 291 -11.21 16.43 -7.78
N ASN A 292 -10.18 16.13 -7.01
CA ASN A 292 -10.16 16.34 -5.55
C ASN A 292 -8.79 16.93 -5.19
N PRO A 293 -8.72 18.24 -4.86
CA PRO A 293 -7.44 18.91 -4.63
C PRO A 293 -6.82 18.57 -3.28
N ASP A 294 -6.32 17.37 -3.20
CA ASP A 294 -5.57 16.83 -2.06
C ASP A 294 -4.15 16.48 -2.55
N PRO A 295 -3.09 16.86 -1.84
CA PRO A 295 -1.72 16.56 -2.29
C PRO A 295 -1.38 15.06 -2.38
N LEU A 296 -2.22 14.20 -1.82
CA LEU A 296 -2.14 12.75 -2.05
C LEU A 296 -2.33 12.43 -3.54
N ASN A 297 -3.23 13.16 -4.22
CA ASN A 297 -3.62 12.92 -5.60
C ASN A 297 -2.59 13.46 -6.60
N LEU A 298 -2.54 12.85 -7.78
CA LEU A 298 -1.65 13.25 -8.87
C LEU A 298 -2.13 14.55 -9.52
N GLU A 299 -1.20 15.45 -9.77
CA GLU A 299 -1.46 16.62 -10.61
C GLU A 299 -1.63 16.19 -12.08
N ASP A 300 -2.34 16.98 -12.88
CA ASP A 300 -2.63 16.67 -14.29
C ASP A 300 -1.35 16.44 -15.11
N TRP A 301 -0.27 17.18 -14.80
CA TRP A 301 1.01 16.96 -15.47
C TRP A 301 1.65 15.62 -15.10
N GLU A 302 1.47 15.17 -13.85
CA GLU A 302 1.97 13.83 -13.41
C GLU A 302 1.21 12.72 -14.13
N ILE A 303 -0.12 12.87 -14.23
CA ILE A 303 -0.98 11.89 -14.94
C ILE A 303 -0.53 11.79 -16.41
N LYS A 304 -0.33 12.96 -17.03
CA LYS A 304 0.15 12.99 -18.43
C LYS A 304 1.54 12.37 -18.56
N TRP A 305 2.45 12.71 -17.65
CA TRP A 305 3.81 12.16 -17.65
C TRP A 305 3.80 10.64 -17.53
N LEU A 306 3.03 10.11 -16.56
CA LEU A 306 2.87 8.66 -16.37
C LEU A 306 2.30 7.98 -17.63
N ALA A 307 1.29 8.61 -18.24
CA ALA A 307 0.66 8.10 -19.48
C ALA A 307 1.65 8.10 -20.65
N ASP A 308 2.41 9.18 -20.82
CA ASP A 308 3.42 9.28 -21.92
C ASP A 308 4.53 8.22 -21.79
N HIS A 309 4.72 7.64 -20.60
CA HIS A 309 5.73 6.62 -20.31
C HIS A 309 5.15 5.22 -20.09
N ASN A 310 3.87 5.01 -20.44
CA ASN A 310 3.17 3.72 -20.33
C ASN A 310 3.12 3.19 -18.89
N CYS A 311 3.09 4.09 -17.91
CA CYS A 311 2.96 3.74 -16.51
C CYS A 311 1.49 3.51 -16.14
N LEU A 312 1.24 2.75 -15.09
CA LEU A 312 -0.12 2.41 -14.65
C LEU A 312 -0.56 3.28 -13.47
N ILE A 313 -1.83 3.71 -13.53
CA ILE A 313 -2.47 4.43 -12.43
C ILE A 313 -3.71 3.66 -11.99
N GLY A 314 -3.68 3.14 -10.75
CA GLY A 314 -4.84 2.52 -10.11
C GLY A 314 -5.73 3.59 -9.46
N ILE A 315 -7.01 3.59 -9.81
CA ILE A 315 -7.96 4.57 -9.26
C ILE A 315 -8.51 4.03 -7.93
N ILE A 316 -8.31 4.80 -6.86
CA ILE A 316 -8.84 4.42 -5.54
C ILE A 316 -10.33 4.78 -5.42
N PHE A 317 -11.16 3.82 -4.98
CA PHE A 317 -12.59 4.02 -4.75
C PHE A 317 -12.91 4.46 -3.31
N MET A 318 -12.00 5.04 -2.60
CA MET A 318 -12.22 5.51 -1.23
C MET A 318 -12.95 6.85 -1.15
N UNK A 319 -13.14 7.29 -2.10
CA UNK A 319 -13.92 8.47 -2.20
C UNK A 319 -15.27 8.41 -1.55
N UNK A 320 -15.68 7.47 -1.48
CA UNK A 320 -16.86 7.20 -0.81
C UNK A 320 -16.73 7.22 0.71
N UNK A 321 -15.78 6.92 0.97
CA UNK A 321 -15.48 6.98 2.34
C UNK A 321 -15.10 8.36 2.79
N UNK A 322 -14.64 8.78 2.04
CA UNK A 322 -14.34 10.15 2.20
C UNK A 322 -15.58 11.01 2.12
N GLU A 323 -16.48 10.72 1.38
CA GLU A 323 -17.77 11.45 1.42
C GLU A 323 -18.56 11.19 2.70
N LEU A 324 -18.55 9.98 3.19
CA LEU A 324 -19.20 9.65 4.46
C LEU A 324 -18.49 10.33 5.65
N LEU A 325 -17.19 10.51 5.56
CA LEU A 325 -16.41 11.25 6.54
C LEU A 325 -16.48 12.77 6.25
N ALA A 326 -16.54 13.17 4.99
CA ALA A 326 -16.61 14.59 4.59
C ALA A 326 -18.00 15.22 4.73
N GLN A 327 -19.07 14.41 4.79
CA GLN A 327 -20.39 14.92 5.16
C GLN A 327 -20.43 15.40 6.62
N SER A 328 -19.48 14.92 7.44
CA SER A 328 -19.30 15.43 8.81
C SER A 328 -18.29 16.58 8.89
N CYS A 329 -17.56 16.87 7.82
CA CYS A 329 -16.51 17.90 7.81
C CYS A 329 -16.48 18.62 6.45
N ARG A 330 -17.30 19.67 6.30
CA ARG A 330 -17.21 20.59 5.16
C ARG A 330 -15.98 21.49 5.34
N TYR A 331 -14.80 21.00 5.02
CA TYR A 331 -13.63 21.87 4.92
C TYR A 331 -13.10 21.84 3.49
N ARG A 332 -13.34 22.94 2.79
CA ARG A 332 -12.59 23.31 1.60
C ARG A 332 -11.16 23.63 2.06
N ILE A 333 -10.19 22.82 1.71
CA ILE A 333 -8.80 23.25 1.71
C ILE A 333 -8.78 24.44 0.74
N ARG A 334 -8.49 25.63 1.25
CA ARG A 334 -8.38 26.81 0.39
C ARG A 334 -7.18 26.62 -0.55
N PRO A 335 -7.38 26.66 -1.86
CA PRO A 335 -6.27 26.47 -2.82
C PRO A 335 -5.14 27.51 -2.65
N GLU A 336 -5.40 28.57 -1.93
CA GLU A 336 -4.47 29.70 -1.72
C GLU A 336 -3.21 29.30 -0.90
N VAL A 337 -3.31 28.31 -0.02
CA VAL A 337 -2.16 27.90 0.81
C VAL A 337 -1.16 27.08 -0.02
N TYR A 338 -1.67 26.35 -1.02
CA TYR A 338 -0.82 25.51 -1.86
C TYR A 338 -0.10 26.34 -2.95
N ARG A 339 -0.77 27.38 -3.49
CA ARG A 339 -0.23 28.20 -4.57
C ARG A 339 0.92 29.14 -4.16
N LYS A 340 1.07 29.45 -2.86
CA LYS A 340 2.12 30.39 -2.41
C LYS A 340 3.53 29.82 -2.46
N ASN A 341 3.70 28.50 -2.50
CA ASN A 341 5.00 27.87 -2.41
C ASN A 341 5.47 27.17 -3.70
N ASN A 342 4.60 27.08 -4.70
CA ASN A 342 4.96 26.47 -5.99
C ASN A 342 5.14 27.53 -7.07
N ARG A 343 6.37 27.83 -7.42
CA ARG A 343 6.67 28.58 -8.66
C ARG A 343 6.21 27.72 -9.86
N PRO A 344 5.64 28.32 -10.91
CA PRO A 344 5.25 27.54 -12.08
C PRO A 344 6.47 26.86 -12.70
N TYR A 345 6.34 25.59 -12.93
CA TYR A 345 7.35 24.76 -13.59
C TYR A 345 7.60 25.31 -14.99
N ASN A 346 8.83 25.61 -15.29
CA ASN A 346 9.20 26.17 -16.60
C ASN A 346 9.18 25.02 -17.62
N LYS A 347 8.26 25.08 -18.57
CA LYS A 347 7.99 24.02 -19.58
C LYS A 347 9.16 23.72 -20.54
N HIS A 348 10.30 24.38 -20.38
CA HIS A 348 11.36 24.34 -21.37
C HIS A 348 12.68 23.69 -20.92
N SER A 349 12.63 22.86 -19.87
CA SER A 349 13.86 22.22 -19.38
C SER A 349 13.80 20.69 -19.36
N TRP A 350 13.15 20.12 -20.39
CA TRP A 350 13.18 18.68 -20.65
C TRP A 350 13.38 18.43 -22.13
#